data_dbd56db0b59a7616acf6efcf41fd968e
#
_entry.id   dbd56db0b59a7616acf6efcf41fd968e
#
_cell.length_a   1.000
_cell.length_b   1.000
_cell.length_c   1.000
_cell.angle_alpha   90.00
_cell.angle_beta   90.00
_cell.angle_gamma   90.00
#
_symmetry.space_group_name_H-M   'P 1'
#
loop_
_entity.id
_entity.type
_entity.pdbx_description
1 polymer ?
#
loop_
_entity_poly.entity_id
_entity_poly.type
_entity_poly.pdbx_seq_one_letter_code
_entity_poly.pdbx_strand_id
1 'polypeptide(L)'
;KDIACSLTAGYPGSEVIILLIDERPEEVTDIRRTVSGARVVYSTFDRGEHHHIHAANLVLEHAKRLVEAGKDVVILLDSITRLTRAYNSVTNSGRMLSGGLDPQALIEPRKFFGAARNTEDGGSLTIIATALVDTGSRLDDVIYEEFKAAGNMELVLSRELAERRIFPAIDIKSSGARKEELLLSPEELDLSCKLRQLLGRQMSVEALYSMINKTKTNAELVLRAEEWLNK
;
A
#
# COMPACT_ATOMS: atom_id res chain seq x y z
N LYS A 1 -6.83 5.59 4.12
CA LYS A 1 -6.95 6.89 4.82
C LYS A 1 -5.91 7.00 5.92
N ASP A 2 -5.83 6.05 6.86
CA ASP A 2 -4.94 6.10 8.03
C ASP A 2 -3.47 6.27 7.63
N ILE A 3 -3.01 5.53 6.63
CA ILE A 3 -1.66 5.69 6.06
C ILE A 3 -1.45 7.12 5.53
N ALA A 4 -2.42 7.64 4.78
CA ALA A 4 -2.34 9.00 4.23
C ALA A 4 -2.26 10.06 5.34
N CYS A 5 -3.13 9.96 6.34
CA CYS A 5 -3.13 10.86 7.50
C CYS A 5 -1.81 10.78 8.29
N SER A 6 -1.28 9.57 8.49
CA SER A 6 -0.01 9.36 9.18
C SER A 6 1.18 9.95 8.41
N LEU A 7 1.18 9.79 7.08
CA LEU A 7 2.23 10.36 6.23
C LEU A 7 2.20 11.89 6.22
N THR A 8 1.03 12.50 6.02
CA THR A 8 0.90 13.96 5.99
C THR A 8 1.21 14.61 7.34
N ALA A 9 0.92 13.93 8.45
CA ALA A 9 1.24 14.42 9.79
C ALA A 9 2.69 14.18 10.19
N GLY A 10 3.24 13.00 9.86
CA GLY A 10 4.58 12.59 10.28
C GLY A 10 5.71 13.11 9.38
N TYR A 11 5.41 13.37 8.10
CA TYR A 11 6.38 13.78 7.09
C TYR A 11 5.91 15.00 6.29
N PRO A 12 5.81 16.20 6.92
CA PRO A 12 5.25 17.40 6.29
C PRO A 12 6.07 17.92 5.09
N GLY A 13 7.29 17.43 4.91
CA GLY A 13 8.14 17.75 3.75
C GLY A 13 7.89 16.87 2.52
N SER A 14 7.13 15.78 2.67
CA SER A 14 6.86 14.85 1.59
C SER A 14 5.60 15.24 0.83
N GLU A 15 5.61 15.02 -0.49
CA GLU A 15 4.44 15.21 -1.36
C GLU A 15 3.61 13.94 -1.41
N VAL A 16 2.42 13.95 -0.80
CA VAL A 16 1.51 12.79 -0.78
C VAL A 16 0.45 12.95 -1.86
N ILE A 17 0.39 12.00 -2.78
CA ILE A 17 -0.59 11.92 -3.86
C ILE A 17 -1.45 10.69 -3.65
N ILE A 18 -2.76 10.85 -3.57
CA ILE A 18 -3.72 9.76 -3.52
C ILE A 18 -4.33 9.63 -4.90
N LEU A 19 -4.17 8.47 -5.53
CA LEU A 19 -4.71 8.14 -6.83
C LEU A 19 -5.81 7.08 -6.69
N LEU A 20 -7.04 7.47 -7.00
CA LEU A 20 -8.22 6.63 -6.91
C LEU A 20 -8.68 6.24 -8.32
N ILE A 21 -8.68 4.95 -8.62
CA ILE A 21 -9.04 4.42 -9.94
C ILE A 21 -10.28 3.54 -9.82
N ASP A 22 -11.33 3.88 -10.58
CA ASP A 22 -12.60 3.14 -10.62
C ASP A 22 -13.30 3.10 -9.25
N GLU A 23 -13.12 4.18 -8.46
CA GLU A 23 -13.73 4.34 -7.13
C GLU A 23 -15.06 5.07 -7.19
N ARG A 24 -15.86 4.94 -6.12
CA ARG A 24 -17.16 5.59 -6.01
C ARG A 24 -17.00 7.08 -5.67
N PRO A 25 -17.84 7.97 -6.22
CA PRO A 25 -17.77 9.41 -5.93
C PRO A 25 -17.86 9.77 -4.45
N GLU A 26 -18.66 9.03 -3.67
CA GLU A 26 -18.76 9.21 -2.21
C GLU A 26 -17.46 8.89 -1.47
N GLU A 27 -16.72 7.87 -1.91
CA GLU A 27 -15.42 7.50 -1.33
C GLU A 27 -14.35 8.55 -1.66
N VAL A 28 -14.37 9.07 -2.89
CA VAL A 28 -13.51 10.20 -3.30
C VAL A 28 -13.77 11.42 -2.42
N THR A 29 -15.05 11.76 -2.22
CA THR A 29 -15.46 12.91 -1.40
C THR A 29 -15.01 12.76 0.05
N ASP A 30 -15.15 11.57 0.61
CA ASP A 30 -14.79 11.27 1.97
C ASP A 30 -13.26 11.36 2.16
N ILE A 31 -12.46 10.80 1.27
CA ILE A 31 -10.99 10.93 1.32
C ILE A 31 -10.56 12.40 1.24
N ARG A 32 -11.13 13.18 0.32
CA ARG A 32 -10.82 14.61 0.18
C ARG A 32 -11.16 15.45 1.41
N ARG A 33 -12.17 15.05 2.17
CA ARG A 33 -12.56 15.73 3.42
C ARG A 33 -11.73 15.29 4.62
N THR A 34 -11.33 14.04 4.64
CA THR A 34 -10.66 13.43 5.78
C THR A 34 -9.14 13.66 5.75
N VAL A 35 -8.52 13.58 4.56
CA VAL A 35 -7.08 13.68 4.43
C VAL A 35 -6.70 15.09 4.01
N SER A 36 -6.19 15.88 4.96
CA SER A 36 -5.61 17.18 4.68
C SER A 36 -4.12 17.05 4.32
N GLY A 37 -3.65 17.92 3.42
CA GLY A 37 -2.23 17.95 3.02
C GLY A 37 -1.85 16.94 1.92
N ALA A 38 -2.77 16.11 1.44
CA ALA A 38 -2.55 15.24 0.29
C ALA A 38 -3.25 15.76 -0.96
N ARG A 39 -2.64 15.54 -2.12
CA ARG A 39 -3.27 15.80 -3.42
C ARG A 39 -4.09 14.58 -3.84
N VAL A 40 -5.39 14.72 -4.01
CA VAL A 40 -6.29 13.65 -4.44
C VAL A 40 -6.56 13.78 -5.93
N VAL A 41 -6.13 12.79 -6.71
CA VAL A 41 -6.45 12.61 -8.13
C VAL A 41 -7.32 11.37 -8.26
N TYR A 42 -8.35 11.42 -9.10
CA TYR A 42 -9.29 10.34 -9.19
C TYR A 42 -9.89 10.19 -10.59
N SER A 43 -10.32 8.98 -10.88
CA SER A 43 -11.18 8.64 -12.01
C SER A 43 -12.23 7.66 -11.52
N THR A 44 -13.47 8.14 -11.39
CA THR A 44 -14.59 7.40 -10.81
C THR A 44 -15.14 6.34 -11.76
N PHE A 45 -15.88 5.35 -11.22
CA PHE A 45 -16.37 4.17 -11.94
C PHE A 45 -17.26 4.49 -13.16
N ASP A 46 -17.85 5.69 -13.20
CA ASP A 46 -18.67 6.18 -14.33
C ASP A 46 -17.84 6.68 -15.52
N ARG A 47 -16.52 6.72 -15.37
CA ARG A 47 -15.57 7.07 -16.44
C ARG A 47 -15.09 5.82 -17.17
N GLY A 48 -14.76 5.98 -18.45
CA GLY A 48 -14.19 4.88 -19.24
C GLY A 48 -12.73 4.61 -18.91
N GLU A 49 -12.25 3.42 -19.30
CA GLU A 49 -10.91 2.89 -19.02
C GLU A 49 -9.78 3.84 -19.44
N HIS A 50 -9.92 4.54 -20.55
CA HIS A 50 -8.96 5.53 -21.02
C HIS A 50 -8.77 6.69 -20.04
N HIS A 51 -9.82 7.08 -19.29
CA HIS A 51 -9.70 8.09 -18.24
C HIS A 51 -8.91 7.56 -17.03
N HIS A 52 -9.12 6.29 -16.65
CA HIS A 52 -8.36 5.65 -15.58
C HIS A 52 -6.88 5.60 -15.92
N ILE A 53 -6.55 5.17 -17.12
CA ILE A 53 -5.17 5.10 -17.64
C ILE A 53 -4.53 6.49 -17.72
N HIS A 54 -5.27 7.47 -18.23
CA HIS A 54 -4.77 8.85 -18.34
C HIS A 54 -4.47 9.45 -16.96
N ALA A 55 -5.36 9.27 -15.98
CA ALA A 55 -5.15 9.75 -14.62
C ALA A 55 -3.89 9.13 -13.99
N ALA A 56 -3.67 7.82 -14.18
CA ALA A 56 -2.49 7.14 -13.65
C ALA A 56 -1.20 7.66 -14.31
N ASN A 57 -1.18 7.79 -15.63
CA ASN A 57 -0.01 8.30 -16.36
C ASN A 57 0.31 9.75 -15.95
N LEU A 58 -0.70 10.61 -15.82
CA LEU A 58 -0.52 12.00 -15.40
C LEU A 58 0.09 12.08 -13.99
N VAL A 59 -0.39 11.27 -13.05
CA VAL A 59 0.14 11.22 -11.68
C VAL A 59 1.58 10.74 -11.67
N LEU A 60 1.90 9.69 -12.42
CA LEU A 60 3.26 9.17 -12.48
C LEU A 60 4.24 10.19 -13.05
N GLU A 61 3.89 10.85 -14.15
CA GLU A 61 4.74 11.85 -14.78
C GLU A 61 4.90 13.09 -13.88
N HIS A 62 3.84 13.50 -13.19
CA HIS A 62 3.93 14.58 -12.20
C HIS A 62 4.85 14.20 -11.03
N ALA A 63 4.70 12.98 -10.48
CA ALA A 63 5.55 12.48 -9.40
C ALA A 63 7.02 12.45 -9.81
N LYS A 64 7.34 11.98 -11.03
CA LYS A 64 8.71 11.99 -11.56
C LYS A 64 9.31 13.40 -11.58
N ARG A 65 8.54 14.41 -12.03
CA ARG A 65 9.01 15.81 -12.05
C ARG A 65 9.28 16.35 -10.64
N LEU A 66 8.48 15.95 -9.65
CA LEU A 66 8.73 16.33 -8.26
C LEU A 66 9.99 15.67 -7.71
N VAL A 67 10.20 14.37 -7.99
CA VAL A 67 11.41 13.65 -7.58
C VAL A 67 12.66 14.26 -8.23
N GLU A 68 12.62 14.58 -9.52
CA GLU A 68 13.70 15.28 -10.20
C GLU A 68 14.02 16.67 -9.63
N ALA A 69 13.01 17.29 -8.98
CA ALA A 69 13.19 18.53 -8.22
C ALA A 69 13.67 18.29 -6.77
N GLY A 70 14.09 17.07 -6.43
CA GLY A 70 14.63 16.71 -5.12
C GLY A 70 13.58 16.47 -4.05
N LYS A 71 12.29 16.23 -4.42
CA LYS A 71 11.21 15.98 -3.46
C LYS A 71 11.05 14.51 -3.16
N ASP A 72 10.67 14.20 -1.92
CA ASP A 72 10.17 12.89 -1.53
C ASP A 72 8.67 12.80 -1.83
N VAL A 73 8.30 11.87 -2.69
CA VAL A 73 6.93 11.71 -3.20
C VAL A 73 6.38 10.35 -2.78
N VAL A 74 5.17 10.34 -2.25
CA VAL A 74 4.45 9.10 -1.94
C VAL A 74 3.16 9.06 -2.75
N ILE A 75 2.99 8.02 -3.57
CA ILE A 75 1.74 7.72 -4.27
C ILE A 75 1.01 6.63 -3.50
N LEU A 76 -0.23 6.90 -3.09
CA LEU A 76 -1.17 5.91 -2.56
C LEU A 76 -2.17 5.59 -3.67
N LEU A 77 -2.06 4.41 -4.27
CA LEU A 77 -2.90 3.97 -5.38
C LEU A 77 -4.00 3.01 -4.90
N ASP A 78 -5.23 3.38 -5.08
CA ASP A 78 -6.39 2.51 -4.87
C ASP A 78 -7.17 2.36 -6.19
N SER A 79 -7.03 1.27 -6.94
CA SER A 79 -6.17 0.10 -6.71
C SER A 79 -5.37 -0.26 -7.96
N ILE A 80 -4.26 -0.99 -7.78
CA ILE A 80 -3.48 -1.51 -8.91
C ILE A 80 -4.26 -2.56 -9.71
N THR A 81 -5.12 -3.33 -9.04
CA THR A 81 -6.00 -4.31 -9.69
C THR A 81 -6.94 -3.64 -10.70
N ARG A 82 -7.61 -2.57 -10.28
CA ARG A 82 -8.54 -1.83 -11.15
C ARG A 82 -7.81 -1.11 -12.29
N LEU A 83 -6.63 -0.55 -12.01
CA LEU A 83 -5.79 0.04 -13.06
C LEU A 83 -5.39 -1.02 -14.10
N THR A 84 -4.97 -2.21 -13.65
CA THR A 84 -4.59 -3.30 -14.55
C THR A 84 -5.79 -3.82 -15.35
N ARG A 85 -6.98 -3.90 -14.75
CA ARG A 85 -8.22 -4.23 -15.46
C ARG A 85 -8.53 -3.21 -16.57
N ALA A 86 -8.34 -1.91 -16.31
CA ALA A 86 -8.53 -0.87 -17.32
C ALA A 86 -7.56 -1.04 -18.50
N TYR A 87 -6.29 -1.34 -18.23
CA TYR A 87 -5.35 -1.67 -19.30
C TYR A 87 -5.74 -2.94 -20.04
N ASN A 88 -6.23 -3.97 -19.34
CA ASN A 88 -6.66 -5.23 -19.96
C ASN A 88 -7.85 -5.04 -20.89
N SER A 89 -8.78 -4.16 -20.54
CA SER A 89 -9.97 -3.87 -21.37
C SER A 89 -9.62 -3.18 -22.70
N VAL A 90 -8.55 -2.39 -22.73
CA VAL A 90 -8.13 -1.64 -23.95
C VAL A 90 -7.03 -2.35 -24.73
N THR A 91 -6.45 -3.41 -24.17
CA THR A 91 -5.38 -4.18 -24.84
C THR A 91 -5.94 -5.39 -25.56
N ASN A 92 -5.49 -5.62 -26.77
CA ASN A 92 -5.86 -6.79 -27.55
C ASN A 92 -4.65 -7.29 -28.36
N SER A 93 -3.80 -8.10 -27.74
CA SER A 93 -2.65 -8.72 -28.41
C SER A 93 -2.97 -10.05 -29.08
N GLY A 94 -4.20 -10.56 -28.92
CA GLY A 94 -4.61 -11.88 -29.38
C GLY A 94 -4.06 -13.04 -28.54
N ARG A 95 -3.41 -12.74 -27.42
CA ARG A 95 -2.90 -13.73 -26.46
C ARG A 95 -3.59 -13.53 -25.11
N MET A 96 -3.96 -14.63 -24.48
CA MET A 96 -4.62 -14.60 -23.16
C MET A 96 -3.93 -15.56 -22.20
N LEU A 97 -3.62 -15.05 -21.01
CA LEU A 97 -3.19 -15.83 -19.85
C LEU A 97 -4.40 -16.38 -19.10
N SER A 98 -4.15 -17.15 -18.05
CA SER A 98 -5.19 -17.61 -17.12
C SER A 98 -5.99 -16.41 -16.59
N GLY A 99 -7.30 -16.59 -16.45
CA GLY A 99 -8.21 -15.52 -15.99
C GLY A 99 -8.56 -14.45 -17.03
N GLY A 100 -8.15 -14.61 -18.31
CA GLY A 100 -8.46 -13.64 -19.36
C GLY A 100 -7.59 -12.38 -19.34
N LEU A 101 -6.38 -12.48 -18.79
CA LEU A 101 -5.42 -11.39 -18.77
C LEU A 101 -4.56 -11.40 -20.06
N ASP A 102 -4.54 -10.29 -20.78
CA ASP A 102 -3.59 -10.09 -21.86
C ASP A 102 -2.19 -9.77 -21.26
N PRO A 103 -1.13 -10.51 -21.64
CA PRO A 103 0.22 -10.26 -21.10
C PRO A 103 0.71 -8.83 -21.31
N GLN A 104 0.30 -8.18 -22.41
CA GLN A 104 0.70 -6.80 -22.71
C GLN A 104 0.01 -5.78 -21.78
N ALA A 105 -1.14 -6.12 -21.22
CA ALA A 105 -1.85 -5.25 -20.27
C ALA A 105 -1.10 -5.04 -18.96
N LEU A 106 -0.16 -5.94 -18.62
CA LEU A 106 0.69 -5.82 -17.42
C LEU A 106 1.87 -4.86 -17.60
N ILE A 107 2.26 -4.53 -18.81
CA ILE A 107 3.50 -3.78 -19.08
C ILE A 107 3.47 -2.40 -18.40
N GLU A 108 2.44 -1.62 -18.65
CA GLU A 108 2.36 -0.25 -18.12
C GLU A 108 2.09 -0.21 -16.60
N PRO A 109 1.18 -1.01 -16.02
CA PRO A 109 1.04 -1.09 -14.57
C PRO A 109 2.32 -1.55 -13.84
N ARG A 110 3.09 -2.48 -14.43
CA ARG A 110 4.40 -2.87 -13.89
C ARG A 110 5.42 -1.74 -13.97
N LYS A 111 5.46 -0.96 -15.05
CA LYS A 111 6.30 0.23 -15.16
C LYS A 111 5.91 1.30 -14.15
N PHE A 112 4.59 1.50 -13.95
CA PHE A 112 4.08 2.40 -12.93
C PHE A 112 4.60 1.99 -11.54
N PHE A 113 4.34 0.76 -11.13
CA PHE A 113 4.74 0.27 -9.81
C PHE A 113 6.27 0.17 -9.66
N GLY A 114 6.97 -0.23 -10.71
CA GLY A 114 8.44 -0.32 -10.75
C GLY A 114 9.16 1.02 -10.84
N ALA A 115 8.44 2.16 -10.95
CA ALA A 115 9.03 3.48 -10.91
C ALA A 115 9.50 3.89 -9.50
N ALA A 116 9.01 3.22 -8.45
CA ALA A 116 9.39 3.48 -7.06
C ALA A 116 10.89 3.25 -6.84
N ARG A 117 11.59 4.29 -6.39
CA ARG A 117 13.05 4.27 -6.14
C ARG A 117 13.52 5.50 -5.39
N ASN A 118 14.69 5.42 -4.77
CA ASN A 118 15.48 6.57 -4.37
C ASN A 118 16.37 7.00 -5.53
N THR A 119 16.64 8.30 -5.67
CA THR A 119 17.59 8.82 -6.66
C THR A 119 18.91 9.19 -5.98
N GLU A 120 20.01 9.12 -6.72
CA GLU A 120 21.33 9.44 -6.19
C GLU A 120 21.50 10.93 -5.87
N ASP A 121 20.84 11.79 -6.66
CA ASP A 121 20.91 13.25 -6.53
C ASP A 121 19.91 13.84 -5.51
N GLY A 122 19.22 12.99 -4.77
CA GLY A 122 18.16 13.36 -3.83
C GLY A 122 16.77 13.25 -4.44
N GLY A 123 15.77 13.14 -3.55
CA GLY A 123 14.39 12.83 -3.90
C GLY A 123 14.12 11.32 -3.98
N SER A 124 12.88 10.96 -3.69
CA SER A 124 12.44 9.57 -3.71
C SER A 124 11.01 9.42 -4.20
N LEU A 125 10.70 8.26 -4.78
CA LEU A 125 9.34 7.86 -5.12
C LEU A 125 8.98 6.58 -4.38
N THR A 126 8.00 6.68 -3.49
CA THR A 126 7.37 5.55 -2.82
C THR A 126 5.99 5.31 -3.41
N ILE A 127 5.65 4.07 -3.71
CA ILE A 127 4.32 3.69 -4.21
C ILE A 127 3.74 2.63 -3.29
N ILE A 128 2.59 2.94 -2.68
CA ILE A 128 1.79 2.00 -1.90
C ILE A 128 0.50 1.78 -2.68
N ALA A 129 0.31 0.55 -3.17
CA ALA A 129 -0.86 0.20 -3.96
C ALA A 129 -1.69 -0.85 -3.23
N THR A 130 -3.01 -0.66 -3.24
CA THR A 130 -3.93 -1.72 -2.82
C THR A 130 -4.12 -2.72 -3.96
N ALA A 131 -4.22 -4.00 -3.62
CA ALA A 131 -4.56 -5.07 -4.53
C ALA A 131 -5.78 -5.83 -3.99
N LEU A 132 -6.70 -6.18 -4.89
CA LEU A 132 -7.88 -6.96 -4.53
C LEU A 132 -7.51 -8.44 -4.44
N VAL A 133 -7.92 -9.09 -3.36
CA VAL A 133 -7.73 -10.52 -3.12
C VAL A 133 -9.06 -11.18 -2.75
N ASP A 134 -9.17 -12.49 -2.94
CA ASP A 134 -10.36 -13.28 -2.58
C ASP A 134 -11.67 -12.75 -3.20
N THR A 135 -11.60 -12.19 -4.40
CA THR A 135 -12.77 -11.67 -5.13
C THR A 135 -13.55 -12.76 -5.87
N GLY A 136 -13.01 -13.96 -5.96
CA GLY A 136 -13.50 -15.03 -6.81
C GLY A 136 -13.16 -14.85 -8.30
N SER A 137 -12.43 -13.82 -8.67
CA SER A 137 -11.98 -13.53 -10.02
C SER A 137 -10.58 -14.07 -10.27
N ARG A 138 -10.43 -15.03 -11.17
CA ARG A 138 -9.12 -15.55 -11.60
C ARG A 138 -8.20 -14.46 -12.17
N LEU A 139 -8.79 -13.44 -12.78
CA LEU A 139 -8.04 -12.28 -13.28
C LEU A 139 -7.34 -11.55 -12.12
N ASP A 140 -8.05 -11.30 -11.04
CA ASP A 140 -7.51 -10.61 -9.87
C ASP A 140 -6.41 -11.43 -9.19
N ASP A 141 -6.59 -12.75 -9.10
CA ASP A 141 -5.57 -13.63 -8.53
C ASP A 141 -4.25 -13.54 -9.32
N VAL A 142 -4.34 -13.56 -10.66
CA VAL A 142 -3.14 -13.41 -11.52
C VAL A 142 -2.51 -12.03 -11.33
N ILE A 143 -3.32 -10.97 -11.31
CA ILE A 143 -2.83 -9.60 -11.08
C ILE A 143 -2.12 -9.50 -9.72
N TYR A 144 -2.73 -10.03 -8.66
CA TYR A 144 -2.15 -10.04 -7.32
C TYR A 144 -0.78 -10.72 -7.29
N GLU A 145 -0.66 -11.95 -7.82
CA GLU A 145 0.61 -12.69 -7.84
C GLU A 145 1.70 -11.94 -8.61
N GLU A 146 1.36 -11.28 -9.70
CA GLU A 146 2.28 -10.49 -10.52
C GLU A 146 2.86 -9.29 -9.75
N PHE A 147 2.04 -8.59 -8.99
CA PHE A 147 2.48 -7.42 -8.20
C PHE A 147 3.11 -7.80 -6.86
N LYS A 148 2.68 -8.91 -6.25
CA LYS A 148 3.33 -9.50 -5.08
C LYS A 148 4.79 -9.84 -5.36
N ALA A 149 5.09 -10.39 -6.54
CA ALA A 149 6.45 -10.67 -6.95
C ALA A 149 7.31 -9.41 -7.13
N ALA A 150 6.70 -8.29 -7.54
CA ALA A 150 7.39 -7.03 -7.80
C ALA A 150 7.56 -6.14 -6.55
N GLY A 151 6.67 -6.27 -5.56
CA GLY A 151 6.69 -5.48 -4.33
C GLY A 151 7.83 -5.85 -3.39
N ASN A 152 8.31 -4.89 -2.60
CA ASN A 152 9.28 -5.10 -1.54
C ASN A 152 8.66 -5.15 -0.13
N MET A 153 7.38 -4.82 0.00
CA MET A 153 6.58 -4.92 1.22
C MET A 153 5.18 -5.42 0.87
N GLU A 154 4.63 -6.26 1.72
CA GLU A 154 3.26 -6.74 1.65
C GLU A 154 2.57 -6.53 3.01
N LEU A 155 1.41 -5.87 2.99
CA LEU A 155 0.54 -5.72 4.14
C LEU A 155 -0.76 -6.45 3.83
N VAL A 156 -0.97 -7.58 4.51
CA VAL A 156 -2.12 -8.45 4.31
C VAL A 156 -3.21 -8.07 5.32
N LEU A 157 -4.44 -7.85 4.82
CA LEU A 157 -5.60 -7.60 5.67
C LEU A 157 -6.32 -8.91 6.00
N SER A 158 -6.83 -9.02 7.22
CA SER A 158 -7.59 -10.18 7.71
C SER A 158 -9.07 -9.90 7.73
N ARG A 159 -9.84 -10.67 6.96
CA ARG A 159 -11.31 -10.62 6.99
C ARG A 159 -11.85 -11.05 8.35
N GLU A 160 -11.26 -12.08 8.96
CA GLU A 160 -11.65 -12.56 10.30
C GLU A 160 -11.55 -11.45 11.35
N LEU A 161 -10.43 -10.71 11.39
CA LEU A 161 -10.28 -9.59 12.33
C LEU A 161 -11.28 -8.48 12.05
N ALA A 162 -11.56 -8.17 10.79
CA ALA A 162 -12.54 -7.17 10.41
C ALA A 162 -13.96 -7.56 10.84
N GLU A 163 -14.36 -8.82 10.68
CA GLU A 163 -15.65 -9.36 11.14
C GLU A 163 -15.79 -9.27 12.66
N ARG A 164 -14.70 -9.50 13.39
CA ARG A 164 -14.60 -9.31 14.85
C ARG A 164 -14.48 -7.85 15.29
N ARG A 165 -14.49 -6.90 14.35
CA ARG A 165 -14.33 -5.45 14.61
C ARG A 165 -13.01 -5.07 15.28
N ILE A 166 -11.95 -5.82 15.00
CA ILE A 166 -10.60 -5.55 15.47
C ILE A 166 -9.87 -4.79 14.35
N PHE A 167 -9.52 -3.54 14.64
CA PHE A 167 -8.88 -2.65 13.67
C PHE A 167 -7.59 -2.03 14.24
N PRO A 168 -6.56 -1.82 13.37
CA PRO A 168 -6.48 -2.19 11.95
C PRO A 168 -6.52 -3.72 11.76
N ALA A 169 -7.31 -4.21 10.79
CA ALA A 169 -7.50 -5.63 10.56
C ALA A 169 -6.32 -6.23 9.76
N ILE A 170 -5.12 -6.23 10.35
CA ILE A 170 -3.88 -6.65 9.69
C ILE A 170 -3.52 -8.07 10.12
N ASP A 171 -3.29 -8.95 9.15
CA ASP A 171 -2.62 -10.23 9.39
C ASP A 171 -1.10 -9.98 9.52
N ILE A 172 -0.66 -9.83 10.76
CA ILE A 172 0.73 -9.50 11.08
C ILE A 172 1.69 -10.63 10.70
N LYS A 173 1.22 -11.89 10.73
CA LYS A 173 2.06 -13.05 10.40
C LYS A 173 2.37 -13.11 8.90
N SER A 174 1.37 -12.80 8.08
CA SER A 174 1.49 -12.82 6.62
C SER A 174 2.05 -11.51 6.05
N SER A 175 2.11 -10.45 6.86
CA SER A 175 2.63 -9.15 6.46
C SER A 175 4.13 -9.03 6.75
N GLY A 176 4.87 -8.32 5.89
CA GLY A 176 6.30 -8.10 6.10
C GLY A 176 6.94 -7.27 4.98
N ALA A 177 8.18 -6.89 5.19
CA ALA A 177 9.01 -6.25 4.18
C ALA A 177 10.21 -7.15 3.85
N ARG A 178 10.68 -7.08 2.61
CA ARG A 178 11.94 -7.71 2.23
C ARG A 178 13.09 -6.89 2.82
N LYS A 179 14.09 -7.57 3.39
CA LYS A 179 15.27 -6.93 3.99
C LYS A 179 14.89 -5.95 5.11
N GLU A 180 14.05 -6.42 6.05
CA GLU A 180 13.64 -5.64 7.24
C GLU A 180 14.86 -5.09 8.00
N GLU A 181 15.98 -5.80 7.98
CA GLU A 181 17.26 -5.42 8.59
C GLU A 181 17.87 -4.12 8.04
N LEU A 182 17.44 -3.66 6.87
CA LEU A 182 17.86 -2.37 6.31
C LEU A 182 16.94 -1.21 6.71
N LEU A 183 15.79 -1.50 7.32
CA LEU A 183 14.75 -0.54 7.66
C LEU A 183 14.63 -0.31 9.17
N LEU A 184 15.00 -1.31 9.97
CA LEU A 184 14.83 -1.32 11.42
C LEU A 184 16.17 -1.26 12.13
N SER A 185 16.21 -0.64 13.31
CA SER A 185 17.36 -0.78 14.20
C SER A 185 17.47 -2.23 14.71
N PRO A 186 18.64 -2.67 15.20
CA PRO A 186 18.78 -4.02 15.77
C PRO A 186 17.76 -4.31 16.87
N GLU A 187 17.44 -3.33 17.71
CA GLU A 187 16.49 -3.44 18.81
C GLU A 187 15.04 -3.56 18.29
N GLU A 188 14.67 -2.77 17.28
CA GLU A 188 13.36 -2.85 16.64
C GLU A 188 13.17 -4.18 15.91
N LEU A 189 14.20 -4.67 15.24
CA LEU A 189 14.19 -5.96 14.54
C LEU A 189 14.00 -7.11 15.53
N ASP A 190 14.77 -7.14 16.62
CA ASP A 190 14.65 -8.16 17.67
C ASP A 190 13.26 -8.16 18.29
N LEU A 191 12.73 -6.97 18.64
CA LEU A 191 11.36 -6.85 19.16
C LEU A 191 10.32 -7.33 18.14
N SER A 192 10.44 -6.95 16.87
CA SER A 192 9.53 -7.41 15.81
C SER A 192 9.53 -8.94 15.71
N CYS A 193 10.69 -9.56 15.73
CA CYS A 193 10.82 -11.02 15.72
C CYS A 193 10.16 -11.69 16.95
N LYS A 194 10.42 -11.16 18.15
CA LYS A 194 9.82 -11.65 19.40
C LYS A 194 8.29 -11.56 19.38
N LEU A 195 7.76 -10.40 19.00
CA LEU A 195 6.31 -10.18 18.91
C LEU A 195 5.64 -11.13 17.92
N ARG A 196 6.23 -11.34 16.73
CA ARG A 196 5.73 -12.29 15.74
C ARG A 196 5.73 -13.74 16.23
N GLN A 197 6.74 -14.13 16.99
CA GLN A 197 6.82 -15.48 17.59
C GLN A 197 5.76 -15.71 18.66
N LEU A 198 5.43 -14.68 19.44
CA LEU A 198 4.43 -14.76 20.50
C LEU A 198 2.99 -14.74 19.99
N LEU A 199 2.77 -14.04 18.85
CA LEU A 199 1.44 -13.93 18.24
C LEU A 199 0.84 -15.30 17.88
N GLY A 200 -0.36 -15.55 18.41
CA GLY A 200 -1.11 -16.79 18.22
C GLY A 200 -0.63 -17.99 19.01
N ARG A 201 0.40 -17.82 19.86
CA ARG A 201 0.82 -18.84 20.85
C ARG A 201 0.55 -18.39 22.27
N GLN A 202 1.04 -17.22 22.64
CA GLN A 202 0.99 -16.66 23.98
C GLN A 202 0.38 -15.26 24.01
N MET A 203 0.24 -14.59 22.84
CA MET A 203 -0.29 -13.25 22.71
C MET A 203 -1.39 -13.20 21.65
N SER A 204 -2.50 -12.54 21.96
CA SER A 204 -3.54 -12.23 20.99
C SER A 204 -3.23 -10.91 20.24
N VAL A 205 -3.87 -10.70 19.09
CA VAL A 205 -3.72 -9.46 18.31
C VAL A 205 -4.24 -8.26 19.12
N GLU A 206 -5.30 -8.44 19.90
CA GLU A 206 -5.86 -7.40 20.77
C GLU A 206 -4.87 -6.97 21.86
N ALA A 207 -4.14 -7.94 22.44
CA ALA A 207 -3.12 -7.64 23.44
C ALA A 207 -1.98 -6.82 22.80
N LEU A 208 -1.52 -7.18 21.60
CA LEU A 208 -0.52 -6.40 20.87
C LEU A 208 -1.03 -4.98 20.58
N TYR A 209 -2.25 -4.82 20.07
CA TYR A 209 -2.82 -3.49 19.82
C TYR A 209 -2.97 -2.66 21.09
N SER A 210 -3.33 -3.31 22.23
CA SER A 210 -3.32 -2.63 23.52
C SER A 210 -1.93 -2.13 23.92
N MET A 211 -0.86 -2.86 23.60
CA MET A 211 0.52 -2.41 23.83
C MET A 211 0.86 -1.22 22.94
N ILE A 212 0.61 -1.32 21.62
CA ILE A 212 0.87 -0.26 20.65
C ILE A 212 0.12 1.02 21.03
N ASN A 213 -1.16 0.92 21.41
CA ASN A 213 -1.98 2.08 21.76
C ASN A 213 -1.57 2.78 23.08
N LYS A 214 -0.74 2.15 23.90
CA LYS A 214 -0.16 2.75 25.12
C LYS A 214 1.11 3.54 24.84
N THR A 215 1.60 3.53 23.61
CA THR A 215 2.82 4.21 23.18
C THR A 215 2.52 5.20 22.06
N LYS A 216 3.33 6.25 21.97
CA LYS A 216 3.18 7.27 20.91
C LYS A 216 4.12 7.05 19.74
N THR A 217 5.21 6.33 19.95
CA THR A 217 6.25 6.08 18.94
C THR A 217 6.77 4.65 19.03
N ASN A 218 7.38 4.15 17.96
CA ASN A 218 8.06 2.85 17.96
C ASN A 218 9.18 2.80 18.99
N ALA A 219 9.95 3.87 19.16
CA ALA A 219 11.02 3.94 20.17
C ALA A 219 10.47 3.75 21.59
N GLU A 220 9.34 4.36 21.92
CA GLU A 220 8.66 4.13 23.21
C GLU A 220 8.15 2.69 23.35
N LEU A 221 7.65 2.10 22.26
CA LEU A 221 7.23 0.70 22.25
C LEU A 221 8.41 -0.23 22.54
N VAL A 222 9.56 -0.02 21.89
CA VAL A 222 10.79 -0.82 22.11
C VAL A 222 11.21 -0.76 23.57
N LEU A 223 11.29 0.44 24.16
CA LEU A 223 11.70 0.63 25.55
C LEU A 223 10.77 -0.05 26.56
N ARG A 224 9.46 -0.08 26.28
CA ARG A 224 8.47 -0.66 27.21
C ARG A 224 8.16 -2.13 26.97
N ALA A 225 8.47 -2.62 25.78
CA ALA A 225 8.09 -3.98 25.39
C ALA A 225 8.75 -5.05 26.28
N GLU A 226 10.00 -4.86 26.66
CA GLU A 226 10.70 -5.80 27.55
C GLU A 226 10.01 -5.93 28.93
N GLU A 227 9.55 -4.81 29.48
CA GLU A 227 8.80 -4.82 30.75
C GLU A 227 7.45 -5.54 30.64
N TRP A 228 6.81 -5.47 29.48
CA TRP A 228 5.48 -6.07 29.25
C TRP A 228 5.54 -7.53 28.86
N LEU A 229 6.62 -7.93 28.17
CA LEU A 229 6.81 -9.31 27.74
C LEU A 229 7.35 -10.21 28.85
N ASN A 230 7.95 -9.64 29.91
CA ASN A 230 8.50 -10.36 31.06
C ASN A 230 7.50 -10.44 32.24
N LYS A 231 6.28 -9.91 32.10
CA LYS A 231 5.18 -10.03 33.05
C LYS A 231 4.16 -11.07 32.60
#